data_052afbbe7e8572a2e1459ef270825b2a
#
_entry.id   052afbbe7e8572a2e1459ef270825b2a
#
_cell.length_a   1.000
_cell.length_b   1.000
_cell.length_c   1.000
_cell.angle_alpha   90.00
_cell.angle_beta   90.00
_cell.angle_gamma   90.00
#
_symmetry.space_group_name_H-M   'P 1'
#
loop_
_entity.id
_entity.type
_entity.pdbx_description
1 polymer ?
#
loop_
_entity_poly.entity_id
_entity_poly.type
_entity_poly.pdbx_seq_one_letter_code
_entity_poly.pdbx_strand_id
1 'polypeptide(L)'
;IMPSLVGSEMCIRDSLAKYNVKATFFVVGEWVDKYPESVKALHDAGHEVMNHSDAHPHMAKLTAKQIIDEVNRCSDKIEAVTGVRPTLFRCPYGEYDDNVIGTVNGMGLTAVQWDTDSLDWKKLTAGEIYKRVSSKVQPGSIVLFHNAGLHTPEALPSIIEYLLAEGYTIVPISEILLTGDTYIDHTGRQHAASA
;
A
#
# COMPACT_ATOMS: atom_id res chain seq x y z
N ILE A 1 11.40 -5.66 23.94
CA ILE A 1 10.89 -6.72 23.06
C ILE A 1 10.08 -5.98 22.02
N MET A 2 10.63 -5.80 20.82
CA MET A 2 9.84 -5.28 19.68
C MET A 2 8.73 -6.32 19.42
N PRO A 3 7.44 -5.91 19.30
CA PRO A 3 6.45 -6.80 18.73
C PRO A 3 7.00 -7.21 17.36
N SER A 4 6.99 -8.51 17.08
CA SER A 4 7.49 -8.96 15.77
C SER A 4 6.63 -8.31 14.69
N LEU A 5 7.22 -7.92 13.55
CA LEU A 5 6.50 -7.42 12.38
C LEU A 5 5.25 -8.27 12.05
N VAL A 6 5.34 -9.57 12.27
CA VAL A 6 4.24 -10.54 12.12
C VAL A 6 3.12 -10.32 13.14
N GLY A 7 3.44 -9.96 14.39
CA GLY A 7 2.42 -9.70 15.43
C GLY A 7 1.60 -8.44 15.12
N SER A 8 2.22 -7.36 14.67
CA SER A 8 1.50 -6.13 14.27
C SER A 8 0.64 -6.35 13.03
N GLU A 9 1.15 -7.10 12.03
CA GLU A 9 0.40 -7.44 10.84
C GLU A 9 -0.86 -8.28 11.16
N MET A 10 -0.74 -9.26 12.05
CA MET A 10 -1.89 -10.06 12.51
C MET A 10 -2.97 -9.18 13.15
N CYS A 11 -2.61 -8.25 14.05
CA CYS A 11 -3.56 -7.33 14.68
C CYS A 11 -4.21 -6.38 13.68
N ILE A 12 -3.48 -5.91 12.67
CA ILE A 12 -4.03 -5.11 11.57
C ILE A 12 -5.05 -5.93 10.79
N ARG A 13 -4.71 -7.14 10.39
CA ARG A 13 -5.61 -8.04 9.65
C ARG A 13 -6.87 -8.37 10.45
N ASP A 14 -6.74 -8.66 11.75
CA ASP A 14 -7.89 -8.94 12.63
C ASP A 14 -8.82 -7.72 12.73
N SER A 15 -8.24 -6.51 12.82
CA SER A 15 -9.02 -5.26 12.81
C SER A 15 -9.78 -5.09 11.50
N LEU A 16 -9.13 -5.28 10.36
CA LEU A 16 -9.76 -5.19 9.04
C LEU A 16 -10.90 -6.23 8.89
N ALA A 17 -10.65 -7.47 9.36
CA ALA A 17 -11.65 -8.53 9.32
C ALA A 17 -12.88 -8.22 10.18
N LYS A 18 -12.69 -7.65 11.38
CA LYS A 18 -13.77 -7.24 12.29
C LYS A 18 -14.77 -6.30 11.63
N TYR A 19 -14.30 -5.38 10.81
CA TYR A 19 -15.14 -4.39 10.11
C TYR A 19 -15.47 -4.80 8.67
N ASN A 20 -15.09 -6.00 8.24
CA ASN A 20 -15.22 -6.47 6.86
C ASN A 20 -14.62 -5.53 5.83
N VAL A 21 -13.47 -4.93 6.15
CA VAL A 21 -12.72 -4.01 5.29
C VAL A 21 -11.61 -4.77 4.57
N LYS A 22 -11.47 -4.51 3.27
CA LYS A 22 -10.33 -4.98 2.48
C LYS A 22 -9.39 -3.83 2.18
N ALA A 23 -8.09 -4.14 2.11
CA ALA A 23 -7.03 -3.16 1.90
C ALA A 23 -6.00 -3.68 0.90
N THR A 24 -5.12 -2.80 0.43
CA THR A 24 -4.00 -3.13 -0.43
C THR A 24 -2.70 -3.11 0.39
N PHE A 25 -1.98 -4.23 0.36
CA PHE A 25 -0.69 -4.40 1.02
C PHE A 25 0.43 -4.38 -0.01
N PHE A 26 1.27 -3.38 0.03
CA PHE A 26 2.49 -3.33 -0.76
C PHE A 26 3.61 -3.99 0.03
N VAL A 27 4.09 -5.14 -0.45
CA VAL A 27 5.05 -5.97 0.25
C VAL A 27 6.41 -6.00 -0.45
N VAL A 28 7.47 -6.03 0.35
CA VAL A 28 8.85 -6.15 -0.13
C VAL A 28 9.17 -7.63 -0.36
N GLY A 29 9.86 -7.95 -1.45
CA GLY A 29 10.18 -9.34 -1.81
C GLY A 29 10.98 -10.09 -0.73
N GLU A 30 11.92 -9.41 -0.05
CA GLU A 30 12.64 -10.00 1.10
C GLU A 30 11.69 -10.37 2.26
N TRP A 31 10.59 -9.62 2.44
CA TRP A 31 9.58 -9.96 3.44
C TRP A 31 8.74 -11.16 3.00
N VAL A 32 8.43 -11.26 1.69
CA VAL A 32 7.74 -12.43 1.12
C VAL A 32 8.56 -13.71 1.34
N ASP A 33 9.86 -13.68 1.10
CA ASP A 33 10.76 -14.81 1.35
C ASP A 33 10.77 -15.23 2.82
N LYS A 34 10.74 -14.24 3.71
CA LYS A 34 10.86 -14.49 5.15
C LYS A 34 9.54 -14.94 5.78
N TYR A 35 8.41 -14.48 5.27
CA TYR A 35 7.09 -14.71 5.86
C TYR A 35 6.03 -15.06 4.80
N PRO A 36 6.25 -16.11 3.96
CA PRO A 36 5.32 -16.46 2.89
C PRO A 36 3.92 -16.79 3.41
N GLU A 37 3.82 -17.40 4.59
CA GLU A 37 2.53 -17.73 5.20
C GLU A 37 1.71 -16.47 5.58
N SER A 38 2.37 -15.40 6.04
CA SER A 38 1.70 -14.12 6.29
C SER A 38 1.19 -13.49 5.00
N VAL A 39 2.00 -13.52 3.94
CA VAL A 39 1.61 -13.02 2.61
C VAL A 39 0.41 -13.81 2.06
N LYS A 40 0.47 -15.14 2.18
CA LYS A 40 -0.65 -16.01 1.79
C LYS A 40 -1.91 -15.71 2.59
N ALA A 41 -1.78 -15.52 3.90
CA ALA A 41 -2.92 -15.21 4.78
C ALA A 41 -3.58 -13.85 4.45
N LEU A 42 -2.81 -12.83 4.04
CA LEU A 42 -3.36 -11.57 3.52
C LEU A 42 -4.17 -11.79 2.27
N HIS A 43 -3.63 -12.54 1.31
CA HIS A 43 -4.30 -12.86 0.06
C HIS A 43 -5.58 -13.69 0.29
N ASP A 44 -5.50 -14.76 1.08
CA ASP A 44 -6.64 -15.64 1.39
C ASP A 44 -7.75 -14.90 2.14
N ALA A 45 -7.41 -13.86 2.91
CA ALA A 45 -8.36 -12.97 3.55
C ALA A 45 -9.03 -11.97 2.56
N GLY A 46 -8.65 -11.99 1.29
CA GLY A 46 -9.22 -11.14 0.23
C GLY A 46 -8.64 -9.73 0.18
N HIS A 47 -7.46 -9.51 0.76
CA HIS A 47 -6.71 -8.28 0.57
C HIS A 47 -5.90 -8.34 -0.73
N GLU A 48 -5.62 -7.19 -1.32
CA GLU A 48 -4.67 -7.09 -2.42
C GLU A 48 -3.24 -7.15 -1.88
N VAL A 49 -2.39 -7.98 -2.51
CA VAL A 49 -0.96 -8.04 -2.22
C VAL A 49 -0.21 -7.54 -3.44
N MET A 50 0.45 -6.40 -3.32
CA MET A 50 1.05 -5.64 -4.40
C MET A 50 2.54 -5.39 -4.17
N ASN A 51 3.24 -4.92 -5.20
CA ASN A 51 4.69 -4.86 -5.27
C ASN A 51 5.27 -3.59 -4.61
N HIS A 52 6.27 -3.76 -3.72
CA HIS A 52 7.04 -2.67 -3.09
C HIS A 52 8.56 -2.83 -3.30
N SER A 53 9.00 -3.31 -4.47
CA SER A 53 10.35 -3.75 -4.82
C SER A 53 10.81 -5.02 -4.06
N ASP A 54 11.95 -5.56 -4.45
CA ASP A 54 12.52 -6.76 -3.82
C ASP A 54 13.24 -6.44 -2.51
N ALA A 55 14.17 -5.46 -2.52
CA ALA A 55 15.06 -5.13 -1.41
C ALA A 55 14.88 -3.71 -0.85
N HIS A 56 13.80 -3.01 -1.21
CA HIS A 56 13.49 -1.64 -0.75
C HIS A 56 14.59 -0.60 -1.02
N PRO A 57 15.20 -0.55 -2.23
CA PRO A 57 16.23 0.42 -2.55
C PRO A 57 15.66 1.82 -2.85
N HIS A 58 16.52 2.81 -2.93
CA HIS A 58 16.19 4.13 -3.49
C HIS A 58 16.04 4.03 -5.01
N MET A 59 14.82 3.81 -5.49
CA MET A 59 14.52 3.51 -6.89
C MET A 59 14.99 4.59 -7.88
N ALA A 60 14.91 5.86 -7.51
CA ALA A 60 15.40 6.97 -8.34
C ALA A 60 16.93 6.99 -8.53
N LYS A 61 17.69 6.14 -7.81
CA LYS A 61 19.14 5.98 -8.00
C LYS A 61 19.51 4.80 -8.90
N LEU A 62 18.51 4.06 -9.36
CA LEU A 62 18.69 2.84 -10.15
C LEU A 62 18.57 3.12 -11.65
N THR A 63 19.27 2.31 -12.44
CA THR A 63 19.04 2.23 -13.88
C THR A 63 17.74 1.53 -14.18
N ALA A 64 17.12 1.75 -15.35
CA ALA A 64 15.91 1.06 -15.77
C ALA A 64 16.03 -0.47 -15.66
N LYS A 65 17.19 -1.04 -16.03
CA LYS A 65 17.43 -2.49 -15.88
C LYS A 65 17.35 -2.94 -14.41
N GLN A 66 17.95 -2.19 -13.48
CA GLN A 66 17.92 -2.51 -12.05
C GLN A 66 16.49 -2.38 -11.49
N ILE A 67 15.73 -1.38 -11.95
CA ILE A 67 14.31 -1.21 -11.58
C ILE A 67 13.50 -2.43 -12.04
N ILE A 68 13.68 -2.87 -13.30
CA ILE A 68 13.03 -4.07 -13.84
C ILE A 68 13.39 -5.30 -13.00
N ASP A 69 14.65 -5.49 -12.66
CA ASP A 69 15.13 -6.63 -11.87
C ASP A 69 14.50 -6.63 -10.46
N GLU A 70 14.43 -5.48 -9.78
CA GLU A 70 13.79 -5.31 -8.46
C GLU A 70 12.28 -5.62 -8.50
N VAL A 71 11.58 -5.05 -9.48
CA VAL A 71 10.14 -5.22 -9.61
C VAL A 71 9.79 -6.66 -10.00
N ASN A 72 10.51 -7.28 -10.93
CA ASN A 72 10.24 -8.66 -11.34
C ASN A 72 10.50 -9.65 -10.20
N ARG A 73 11.64 -9.56 -9.51
CA ARG A 73 11.93 -10.46 -8.38
C ARG A 73 10.83 -10.43 -7.32
N CYS A 74 10.37 -9.24 -6.93
CA CYS A 74 9.28 -9.10 -5.99
C CYS A 74 7.97 -9.68 -6.55
N SER A 75 7.62 -9.38 -7.81
CA SER A 75 6.41 -9.89 -8.44
C SER A 75 6.40 -11.42 -8.53
N ASP A 76 7.52 -12.02 -8.92
CA ASP A 76 7.67 -13.48 -9.04
C ASP A 76 7.47 -14.17 -7.67
N LYS A 77 8.01 -13.58 -6.60
CA LYS A 77 7.85 -14.09 -5.22
C LYS A 77 6.40 -14.00 -4.75
N ILE A 78 5.74 -12.85 -4.99
CA ILE A 78 4.32 -12.68 -4.62
C ILE A 78 3.46 -13.68 -5.39
N GLU A 79 3.65 -13.79 -6.70
CA GLU A 79 2.91 -14.72 -7.56
C GLU A 79 3.13 -16.19 -7.15
N ALA A 80 4.35 -16.57 -6.77
CA ALA A 80 4.64 -17.92 -6.28
C ALA A 80 3.86 -18.27 -5.00
N VAL A 81 3.59 -17.30 -4.12
CA VAL A 81 2.87 -17.50 -2.85
C VAL A 81 1.35 -17.38 -3.02
N THR A 82 0.89 -16.42 -3.81
CA THR A 82 -0.54 -16.06 -3.91
C THR A 82 -1.22 -16.65 -5.14
N GLY A 83 -0.46 -17.02 -6.17
CA GLY A 83 -0.99 -17.39 -7.50
C GLY A 83 -1.41 -16.18 -8.34
N VAL A 84 -1.22 -14.95 -7.85
CA VAL A 84 -1.64 -13.72 -8.53
C VAL A 84 -0.45 -12.77 -8.70
N ARG A 85 -0.20 -12.36 -9.95
CA ARG A 85 0.86 -11.39 -10.24
C ARG A 85 0.38 -9.98 -9.88
N PRO A 86 1.19 -9.16 -9.16
CA PRO A 86 0.85 -7.79 -8.84
C PRO A 86 0.66 -6.92 -10.07
N THR A 87 -0.31 -6.02 -10.01
CA THR A 87 -0.59 -5.01 -11.06
C THR A 87 -0.27 -3.59 -10.60
N LEU A 88 -0.08 -3.39 -9.30
CA LEU A 88 0.25 -2.10 -8.70
C LEU A 88 1.66 -2.14 -8.12
N PHE A 89 2.33 -1.00 -8.19
CA PHE A 89 3.64 -0.78 -7.61
C PHE A 89 3.64 0.47 -6.75
N ARG A 90 4.26 0.40 -5.57
CA ARG A 90 4.54 1.58 -4.76
C ARG A 90 6.04 1.75 -4.59
N CYS A 91 6.53 2.94 -4.89
CA CYS A 91 7.96 3.23 -4.76
C CYS A 91 8.39 3.22 -3.30
N PRO A 92 9.50 2.53 -2.95
CA PRO A 92 10.17 2.70 -1.67
C PRO A 92 10.42 4.18 -1.34
N TYR A 93 10.23 4.57 -0.09
CA TYR A 93 10.37 5.95 0.41
C TYR A 93 9.44 6.97 -0.26
N GLY A 94 8.56 6.57 -1.17
CA GLY A 94 7.78 7.47 -2.02
C GLY A 94 8.62 8.23 -3.06
N GLU A 95 9.85 7.82 -3.30
CA GLU A 95 10.78 8.46 -4.23
C GLU A 95 10.56 7.93 -5.65
N TYR A 96 10.31 8.84 -6.60
CA TYR A 96 10.17 8.50 -8.01
C TYR A 96 10.64 9.64 -8.91
N ASP A 97 10.96 9.30 -10.13
CA ASP A 97 11.28 10.20 -11.24
C ASP A 97 10.71 9.62 -12.54
N ASP A 98 10.91 10.31 -13.65
CA ASP A 98 10.41 9.90 -14.96
C ASP A 98 10.96 8.52 -15.38
N ASN A 99 12.21 8.20 -15.00
CA ASN A 99 12.81 6.89 -15.29
C ASN A 99 12.09 5.77 -14.53
N VAL A 100 11.81 5.97 -13.24
CA VAL A 100 11.07 4.99 -12.42
C VAL A 100 9.66 4.79 -12.95
N ILE A 101 8.91 5.88 -13.15
CA ILE A 101 7.52 5.79 -13.60
C ILE A 101 7.43 5.21 -15.00
N GLY A 102 8.25 5.67 -15.93
CA GLY A 102 8.29 5.16 -17.31
C GLY A 102 8.64 3.68 -17.37
N THR A 103 9.62 3.24 -16.56
CA THR A 103 10.02 1.84 -16.49
C THR A 103 8.91 0.97 -15.91
N VAL A 104 8.31 1.35 -14.78
CA VAL A 104 7.24 0.59 -14.12
C VAL A 104 6.00 0.49 -15.01
N ASN A 105 5.59 1.60 -15.63
CA ASN A 105 4.46 1.61 -16.57
C ASN A 105 4.75 0.74 -17.81
N GLY A 106 5.99 0.78 -18.32
CA GLY A 106 6.43 -0.07 -19.43
C GLY A 106 6.40 -1.58 -19.11
N MET A 107 6.40 -1.95 -17.83
CA MET A 107 6.23 -3.33 -17.35
C MET A 107 4.74 -3.71 -17.15
N GLY A 108 3.80 -2.81 -17.40
CA GLY A 108 2.36 -3.03 -17.23
C GLY A 108 1.87 -2.90 -15.78
N LEU A 109 2.67 -2.28 -14.88
CA LEU A 109 2.22 -1.97 -13.54
C LEU A 109 1.81 -0.49 -13.45
N THR A 110 0.85 -0.19 -12.57
CA THR A 110 0.49 1.18 -12.23
C THR A 110 1.23 1.61 -10.96
N ALA A 111 2.01 2.69 -11.05
CA ALA A 111 2.65 3.28 -9.88
C ALA A 111 1.64 4.06 -9.05
N VAL A 112 1.61 3.82 -7.73
CA VAL A 112 0.63 4.41 -6.82
C VAL A 112 1.32 5.06 -5.64
N GLN A 113 0.93 6.31 -5.33
CA GLN A 113 1.35 7.06 -4.15
C GLN A 113 0.22 7.13 -3.11
N TRP A 114 0.26 8.11 -2.23
CA TRP A 114 -0.74 8.41 -1.20
C TRP A 114 -0.88 9.92 -1.03
N ASP A 115 -2.03 10.36 -0.56
CA ASP A 115 -2.28 11.75 -0.19
C ASP A 115 -2.36 11.94 1.33
N THR A 116 -2.71 10.90 2.07
CA THR A 116 -2.82 10.93 3.53
C THR A 116 -1.84 9.99 4.18
N ASP A 117 -0.74 10.54 4.71
CA ASP A 117 0.28 9.81 5.46
C ASP A 117 -0.04 9.81 6.95
N SER A 118 -0.25 8.65 7.54
CA SER A 118 -0.49 8.48 8.98
C SER A 118 0.70 8.85 9.85
N LEU A 119 1.93 8.78 9.31
CA LEU A 119 3.21 8.90 10.02
C LEU A 119 3.34 7.96 11.23
N ASP A 120 2.68 6.82 11.21
CA ASP A 120 2.65 5.82 12.27
C ASP A 120 4.04 5.26 12.62
N TRP A 121 4.99 5.31 11.68
CA TRP A 121 6.38 4.96 11.87
C TRP A 121 7.16 5.96 12.77
N LYS A 122 6.63 7.16 13.02
CA LYS A 122 7.25 8.22 13.84
C LYS A 122 6.96 8.09 15.33
N LYS A 123 6.56 6.93 15.82
CA LYS A 123 6.22 6.69 17.23
C LYS A 123 5.11 7.61 17.77
N LEU A 124 4.20 8.05 16.91
CA LEU A 124 3.01 8.78 17.31
C LEU A 124 2.09 7.87 18.15
N THR A 125 1.37 8.47 19.10
CA THR A 125 0.31 7.76 19.83
C THR A 125 -0.86 7.40 18.91
N ALA A 126 -1.67 6.43 19.30
CA ALA A 126 -2.89 6.06 18.54
C ALA A 126 -3.82 7.26 18.29
N GLY A 127 -3.98 8.14 19.29
CA GLY A 127 -4.79 9.37 19.17
C GLY A 127 -4.22 10.37 18.17
N GLU A 128 -2.89 10.53 18.10
CA GLU A 128 -2.24 11.40 17.13
C GLU A 128 -2.36 10.85 15.71
N ILE A 129 -2.21 9.53 15.53
CA ILE A 129 -2.43 8.85 14.25
C ILE A 129 -3.88 9.04 13.79
N TYR A 130 -4.85 8.79 14.68
CA TYR A 130 -6.28 9.02 14.42
C TYR A 130 -6.55 10.46 13.97
N LYS A 131 -6.12 11.45 14.75
CA LYS A 131 -6.32 12.87 14.43
C LYS A 131 -5.72 13.24 13.08
N ARG A 132 -4.55 12.71 12.78
CA ARG A 132 -3.85 12.99 11.52
C ARG A 132 -4.60 12.46 10.31
N VAL A 133 -5.12 11.24 10.38
CA VAL A 133 -5.90 10.64 9.30
C VAL A 133 -7.25 11.33 9.18
N SER A 134 -8.03 11.40 10.27
CA SER A 134 -9.40 11.95 10.25
C SER A 134 -9.48 13.42 9.80
N SER A 135 -8.41 14.21 10.01
CA SER A 135 -8.38 15.62 9.61
C SER A 135 -8.01 15.85 8.13
N LYS A 136 -7.56 14.83 7.41
CA LYS A 136 -7.02 14.97 6.03
C LYS A 136 -7.77 14.15 4.99
N VAL A 137 -8.35 13.03 5.41
CA VAL A 137 -9.03 12.12 4.50
C VAL A 137 -10.19 12.81 3.80
N GLN A 138 -10.34 12.53 2.50
CA GLN A 138 -11.41 13.00 1.63
C GLN A 138 -11.80 11.89 0.65
N PRO A 139 -12.92 11.98 -0.08
CA PRO A 139 -13.28 10.99 -1.08
C PRO A 139 -12.16 10.77 -2.10
N GLY A 140 -11.80 9.50 -2.31
CA GLY A 140 -10.70 9.09 -3.18
C GLY A 140 -9.31 9.16 -2.54
N SER A 141 -9.20 9.46 -1.23
CA SER A 141 -7.92 9.43 -0.52
C SER A 141 -7.32 8.03 -0.46
N ILE A 142 -6.00 7.97 -0.63
CA ILE A 142 -5.18 6.80 -0.35
C ILE A 142 -4.43 7.06 0.96
N VAL A 143 -4.76 6.32 2.00
CA VAL A 143 -4.17 6.48 3.34
C VAL A 143 -3.03 5.49 3.52
N LEU A 144 -1.84 6.00 3.86
CA LEU A 144 -0.66 5.17 4.11
C LEU A 144 -0.53 4.81 5.58
N PHE A 145 -0.35 3.51 5.84
CA PHE A 145 0.10 2.94 7.10
C PHE A 145 1.28 1.99 6.88
N HIS A 146 2.03 1.72 7.94
CA HIS A 146 3.16 0.80 7.92
C HIS A 146 2.92 -0.38 8.88
N ASN A 147 3.29 -1.58 8.47
CA ASN A 147 3.16 -2.79 9.27
C ASN A 147 4.04 -2.78 10.55
N ALA A 148 5.08 -1.94 10.57
CA ALA A 148 5.96 -1.74 11.72
C ALA A 148 5.53 -0.57 12.63
N GLY A 149 4.41 0.09 12.36
CA GLY A 149 3.87 1.15 13.20
C GLY A 149 3.49 0.63 14.58
N LEU A 150 4.14 1.15 15.63
CA LEU A 150 3.99 0.65 16.99
C LEU A 150 2.53 0.74 17.49
N HIS A 151 1.83 1.81 17.17
CA HIS A 151 0.47 2.10 17.60
C HIS A 151 -0.57 2.02 16.49
N THR A 152 -0.18 1.53 15.30
CA THR A 152 -1.10 1.31 14.18
C THR A 152 -2.23 0.34 14.52
N PRO A 153 -1.96 -0.84 15.15
CA PRO A 153 -3.03 -1.76 15.56
C PRO A 153 -4.03 -1.13 16.54
N GLU A 154 -3.56 -0.25 17.42
CA GLU A 154 -4.40 0.44 18.40
C GLU A 154 -5.25 1.56 17.74
N ALA A 155 -4.69 2.30 16.79
CA ALA A 155 -5.35 3.42 16.12
C ALA A 155 -6.38 2.96 15.07
N LEU A 156 -6.11 1.86 14.38
CA LEU A 156 -6.86 1.44 13.20
C LEU A 156 -8.35 1.22 13.44
N PRO A 157 -8.81 0.57 14.55
CA PRO A 157 -10.24 0.41 14.81
C PRO A 157 -11.00 1.73 14.86
N SER A 158 -10.49 2.72 15.61
CA SER A 158 -11.14 4.03 15.74
C SER A 158 -11.16 4.80 14.42
N ILE A 159 -10.12 4.65 13.59
CA ILE A 159 -10.05 5.27 12.26
C ILE A 159 -11.10 4.64 11.34
N ILE A 160 -11.20 3.32 11.31
CA ILE A 160 -12.21 2.62 10.50
C ILE A 160 -13.63 3.03 10.95
N GLU A 161 -13.90 3.00 12.25
CA GLU A 161 -15.20 3.39 12.79
C GLU A 161 -15.57 4.83 12.40
N TYR A 162 -14.63 5.77 12.51
CA TYR A 162 -14.83 7.16 12.08
C TYR A 162 -15.16 7.25 10.59
N LEU A 163 -14.36 6.60 9.72
CA LEU A 163 -14.57 6.66 8.28
C LEU A 163 -15.93 6.09 7.86
N LEU A 164 -16.32 4.96 8.46
CA LEU A 164 -17.63 4.36 8.20
C LEU A 164 -18.77 5.25 8.69
N ALA A 165 -18.62 5.90 9.86
CA ALA A 165 -19.61 6.83 10.40
C ALA A 165 -19.79 8.10 9.55
N GLU A 166 -18.69 8.58 8.92
CA GLU A 166 -18.72 9.70 7.97
C GLU A 166 -19.23 9.29 6.58
N GLY A 167 -19.63 8.02 6.39
CA GLY A 167 -20.20 7.51 5.13
C GLY A 167 -19.19 7.11 4.06
N TYR A 168 -17.90 7.00 4.41
CA TYR A 168 -16.89 6.47 3.48
C TYR A 168 -17.05 4.96 3.29
N THR A 169 -16.81 4.51 2.07
CA THR A 169 -16.56 3.09 1.77
C THR A 169 -15.05 2.89 1.68
N ILE A 170 -14.52 1.96 2.46
CA ILE A 170 -13.10 1.62 2.45
C ILE A 170 -12.91 0.42 1.54
N VAL A 171 -12.12 0.58 0.50
CA VAL A 171 -11.92 -0.43 -0.55
C VAL A 171 -10.42 -0.60 -0.89
N PRO A 172 -10.02 -1.70 -1.52
CA PRO A 172 -8.69 -1.83 -2.11
C PRO A 172 -8.41 -0.77 -3.17
N ILE A 173 -7.13 -0.48 -3.41
CA ILE A 173 -6.73 0.60 -4.33
C ILE A 173 -7.21 0.35 -5.75
N SER A 174 -7.22 -0.91 -6.23
CA SER A 174 -7.70 -1.20 -7.59
C SER A 174 -9.14 -0.75 -7.84
N GLU A 175 -9.97 -0.69 -6.79
CA GLU A 175 -11.38 -0.29 -6.90
C GLU A 175 -11.58 1.23 -6.97
N ILE A 176 -10.58 2.03 -6.59
CA ILE A 176 -10.64 3.51 -6.68
C ILE A 176 -9.92 4.06 -7.91
N LEU A 177 -9.11 3.24 -8.60
CA LEU A 177 -8.46 3.66 -9.82
C LEU A 177 -9.49 3.86 -10.94
N LEU A 178 -9.43 5.02 -11.58
CA LEU A 178 -10.29 5.31 -12.72
C LEU A 178 -9.83 4.50 -13.94
N THR A 179 -10.79 4.02 -14.70
CA THR A 179 -10.57 3.28 -15.97
C THR A 179 -10.99 4.14 -17.15
N GLY A 180 -10.51 3.79 -18.36
CA GLY A 180 -10.76 4.55 -19.58
C GLY A 180 -9.79 5.71 -19.76
N ASP A 181 -10.23 6.77 -20.47
CA ASP A 181 -9.39 7.94 -20.70
C ASP A 181 -9.24 8.75 -19.43
N THR A 182 -8.03 8.75 -18.88
CA THR A 182 -7.69 9.45 -17.65
C THR A 182 -6.40 10.23 -17.81
N TYR A 183 -6.20 11.24 -16.96
CA TYR A 183 -4.93 11.94 -16.83
C TYR A 183 -4.54 12.10 -15.37
N ILE A 184 -3.25 12.26 -15.11
CA ILE A 184 -2.71 12.60 -13.80
C ILE A 184 -2.36 14.08 -13.80
N ASP A 185 -2.88 14.82 -12.82
CA ASP A 185 -2.55 16.24 -12.68
C ASP A 185 -1.17 16.45 -12.00
N HIS A 186 -0.76 17.71 -11.91
CA HIS A 186 0.53 18.08 -11.31
C HIS A 186 0.66 17.75 -9.81
N THR A 187 -0.43 17.40 -9.14
CA THR A 187 -0.44 16.94 -7.74
C THR A 187 -0.35 15.42 -7.63
N GLY A 188 -0.39 14.68 -8.75
CA GLY A 188 -0.41 13.23 -8.81
C GLY A 188 -1.81 12.62 -8.70
N ARG A 189 -2.87 13.41 -8.72
CA ARG A 189 -4.26 12.93 -8.67
C ARG A 189 -4.74 12.50 -10.05
N GLN A 190 -5.38 11.33 -10.09
CA GLN A 190 -6.02 10.82 -11.31
C GLN A 190 -7.40 11.47 -11.51
N HIS A 191 -7.67 11.87 -12.75
CA HIS A 191 -8.94 12.45 -13.19
C HIS A 191 -9.44 11.73 -14.45
N ALA A 192 -10.75 11.67 -14.63
CA ALA A 192 -11.31 11.31 -15.91
C ALA A 192 -10.99 12.42 -16.93
N ALA A 193 -10.56 12.05 -18.13
CA ALA A 193 -10.45 13.00 -19.22
C ALA A 193 -11.87 13.48 -19.58
N SER A 194 -12.04 14.78 -19.70
CA SER A 194 -13.33 15.33 -20.16
C SER A 194 -13.64 14.80 -21.55
N ALA A 195 -14.86 14.29 -21.73
CA ALA A 195 -15.37 13.90 -23.02
C ALA A 195 -15.51 15.12 -23.95
#